data_6940fafcc1656ad959641a4e56b51104
#
_entry.id   6940fafcc1656ad959641a4e56b51104
#
_cell.length_a   1.000
_cell.length_b   1.000
_cell.length_c   1.000
_cell.angle_alpha   90.00
_cell.angle_beta   90.00
_cell.angle_gamma   90.00
#
_symmetry.space_group_name_H-M   'P 1'
#
loop_
_entity.id
_entity.type
_entity.pdbx_description
1 polymer ?
#
loop_
_entity_poly.entity_id
_entity_poly.type
_entity_poly.pdbx_seq_one_letter_code
_entity_poly.pdbx_strand_id
1 'polypeptide(L)'
;KYPSAYGGTFPTGGSMSNFMTLVAARDKISNHRLDGESKKRLILYCSETAHYSIKKNVSFSGIGTNNIRSISVDNNGEMNCKELEKSIQIDLKNNLCPFYVNTTAGATVLGSFDNFDEISKICKKYNLWFHIDGAFGGSLIFSKQHKELLRGIEKSDSFCFNAHKTLGAPLSCSILLFKNDQDLLRSFDTDANYLFQTHNDKYNLGKTSLEC
;
A
#
# COMPACT_ATOMS: atom_id res chain seq x y z
N LYS A 1 -1.45 21.83 0.11
CA LYS A 1 -0.03 21.80 0.54
C LYS A 1 0.20 20.45 1.21
N TYR A 2 1.05 19.63 0.64
CA TYR A 2 1.50 18.40 1.30
C TYR A 2 2.42 18.79 2.47
N PRO A 3 2.29 18.16 3.66
CA PRO A 3 3.22 18.37 4.74
C PRO A 3 4.64 17.96 4.33
N SER A 4 5.65 18.52 4.98
CA SER A 4 7.07 18.39 4.67
C SER A 4 7.67 16.98 4.88
N ALA A 5 6.86 15.98 5.22
CA ALA A 5 7.28 14.61 5.54
C ALA A 5 6.81 13.55 4.53
N TYR A 6 6.27 13.95 3.38
CA TYR A 6 5.90 13.00 2.33
C TYR A 6 7.12 12.52 1.57
N GLY A 7 7.17 11.22 1.32
CA GLY A 7 8.16 10.58 0.46
C GLY A 7 7.52 9.87 -0.71
N GLY A 8 8.33 9.47 -1.67
CA GLY A 8 7.87 8.69 -2.81
C GLY A 8 9.01 8.14 -3.62
N THR A 9 8.68 7.21 -4.51
CA THR A 9 9.61 6.57 -5.43
C THR A 9 8.90 6.17 -6.72
N PHE A 10 9.66 5.72 -7.71
CA PHE A 10 9.18 5.31 -9.04
C PHE A 10 9.43 3.80 -9.26
N PRO A 11 8.57 2.92 -8.74
CA PRO A 11 8.71 1.48 -8.96
C PRO A 11 8.46 1.09 -10.41
N THR A 12 8.88 -0.11 -10.81
CA THR A 12 8.73 -0.65 -12.17
C THR A 12 7.28 -0.97 -12.56
N GLY A 13 6.35 -0.96 -11.62
CA GLY A 13 4.92 -1.22 -11.88
C GLY A 13 4.11 -1.30 -10.59
N GLY A 14 2.77 -1.35 -10.73
CA GLY A 14 1.85 -1.43 -9.58
C GLY A 14 2.09 -2.65 -8.69
N SER A 15 2.51 -3.78 -9.26
CA SER A 15 2.85 -4.96 -8.45
C SER A 15 4.04 -4.70 -7.52
N MET A 16 5.06 -4.00 -8.00
CA MET A 16 6.22 -3.60 -7.20
C MET A 16 5.81 -2.52 -6.19
N SER A 17 4.97 -1.56 -6.57
CA SER A 17 4.42 -0.57 -5.65
C SER A 17 3.72 -1.24 -4.47
N ASN A 18 2.83 -2.19 -4.74
CA ASN A 18 2.11 -2.97 -3.72
C ASN A 18 3.07 -3.81 -2.85
N PHE A 19 4.14 -4.36 -3.44
CA PHE A 19 5.15 -5.10 -2.68
C PHE A 19 5.90 -4.19 -1.71
N MET A 20 6.37 -3.05 -2.19
CA MET A 20 7.11 -2.08 -1.36
C MET A 20 6.27 -1.58 -0.18
N THR A 21 4.98 -1.28 -0.40
CA THR A 21 4.11 -0.83 0.70
C THR A 21 3.84 -1.92 1.71
N LEU A 22 3.68 -3.17 1.26
CA LEU A 22 3.50 -4.32 2.14
C LEU A 22 4.73 -4.54 3.03
N VAL A 23 5.93 -4.46 2.44
CA VAL A 23 7.21 -4.59 3.17
C VAL A 23 7.37 -3.44 4.17
N ALA A 24 7.12 -2.19 3.76
CA ALA A 24 7.21 -1.04 4.66
C ALA A 24 6.24 -1.13 5.84
N ALA A 25 4.99 -1.56 5.60
CA ALA A 25 4.00 -1.77 6.65
C ALA A 25 4.41 -2.89 7.63
N ARG A 26 4.94 -4.01 7.11
CA ARG A 26 5.46 -5.12 7.90
C ARG A 26 6.61 -4.67 8.81
N ASP A 27 7.58 -3.97 8.25
CA ASP A 27 8.78 -3.54 8.96
C ASP A 27 8.49 -2.42 9.97
N LYS A 28 7.40 -1.70 9.80
CA LYS A 28 6.93 -0.70 10.78
C LYS A 28 6.46 -1.30 12.08
N ILE A 29 5.87 -2.49 12.03
CA ILE A 29 5.24 -3.13 13.19
C ILE A 29 6.04 -4.32 13.74
N SER A 30 7.07 -4.75 13.05
CA SER A 30 7.87 -5.93 13.42
C SER A 30 9.34 -5.72 13.07
N ASN A 31 10.22 -6.47 13.71
CA ASN A 31 11.64 -6.53 13.36
C ASN A 31 11.91 -7.50 12.20
N HIS A 32 10.92 -7.78 11.37
CA HIS A 32 11.02 -8.80 10.33
C HIS A 32 12.22 -8.57 9.40
N ARG A 33 12.54 -7.32 9.10
CA ARG A 33 13.72 -6.95 8.30
C ARG A 33 15.04 -7.44 8.92
N LEU A 34 15.13 -7.45 10.25
CA LEU A 34 16.34 -7.83 10.98
C LEU A 34 16.35 -9.31 11.35
N ASP A 35 15.22 -9.81 11.85
CA ASP A 35 15.12 -11.13 12.47
C ASP A 35 14.53 -12.20 11.53
N GLY A 36 13.98 -11.79 10.37
CA GLY A 36 13.33 -12.68 9.41
C GLY A 36 11.97 -13.21 9.87
N GLU A 37 11.50 -12.81 11.06
CA GLU A 37 10.24 -13.28 11.64
C GLU A 37 9.50 -12.18 12.41
N SER A 38 8.23 -12.44 12.71
CA SER A 38 7.37 -11.58 13.53
C SER A 38 6.91 -12.34 14.76
N LYS A 39 6.89 -11.67 15.92
CA LYS A 39 6.43 -12.26 17.20
C LYS A 39 4.99 -12.76 17.14
N LYS A 40 4.16 -12.18 16.30
CA LYS A 40 2.78 -12.57 16.06
C LYS A 40 2.53 -12.77 14.58
N ARG A 41 1.57 -13.63 14.27
CA ARG A 41 1.13 -13.89 12.90
C ARG A 41 0.47 -12.66 12.32
N LEU A 42 1.08 -12.08 11.29
CA LEU A 42 0.64 -10.87 10.62
C LEU A 42 -0.53 -11.16 9.68
N ILE A 43 -1.60 -10.37 9.76
CA ILE A 43 -2.80 -10.53 8.93
C ILE A 43 -3.04 -9.28 8.10
N LEU A 44 -3.26 -9.46 6.81
CA LEU A 44 -3.66 -8.39 5.91
C LEU A 44 -5.06 -8.63 5.32
N TYR A 45 -5.68 -7.54 4.92
CA TYR A 45 -7.04 -7.52 4.37
C TYR A 45 -7.02 -6.89 2.98
N CYS A 46 -7.74 -7.47 2.05
CA CYS A 46 -7.97 -6.90 0.73
C CYS A 46 -9.36 -7.29 0.22
N SER A 47 -9.89 -6.53 -0.73
CA SER A 47 -11.11 -6.90 -1.44
C SER A 47 -10.91 -8.21 -2.22
N GLU A 48 -11.96 -8.99 -2.39
CA GLU A 48 -11.97 -10.16 -3.29
C GLU A 48 -11.70 -9.79 -4.75
N THR A 49 -11.95 -8.53 -5.13
CA THR A 49 -11.65 -7.97 -6.46
C THR A 49 -10.27 -7.32 -6.54
N ALA A 50 -9.46 -7.36 -5.47
CA ALA A 50 -8.12 -6.81 -5.46
C ALA A 50 -7.23 -7.51 -6.50
N HIS A 51 -6.28 -6.76 -7.04
CA HIS A 51 -5.36 -7.29 -8.06
C HIS A 51 -4.56 -8.49 -7.51
N TYR A 52 -4.39 -9.53 -8.33
CA TYR A 52 -3.68 -10.78 -7.96
C TYR A 52 -2.26 -10.57 -7.43
N SER A 53 -1.64 -9.43 -7.71
CA SER A 53 -0.31 -9.09 -7.18
C SER A 53 -0.26 -9.09 -5.66
N ILE A 54 -1.36 -8.76 -4.98
CA ILE A 54 -1.43 -8.79 -3.52
C ILE A 54 -1.09 -10.19 -3.00
N LYS A 55 -1.73 -11.24 -3.54
CA LYS A 55 -1.46 -12.63 -3.16
C LYS A 55 -0.01 -13.05 -3.44
N LYS A 56 0.54 -12.65 -4.59
CA LYS A 56 1.94 -12.92 -4.93
C LYS A 56 2.90 -12.21 -3.98
N ASN A 57 2.66 -10.94 -3.71
CA ASN A 57 3.50 -10.13 -2.84
C ASN A 57 3.53 -10.66 -1.40
N VAL A 58 2.38 -11.11 -0.91
CA VAL A 58 2.29 -11.75 0.43
C VAL A 58 3.09 -13.05 0.48
N SER A 59 3.09 -13.83 -0.60
CA SER A 59 3.93 -15.03 -0.69
C SER A 59 5.43 -14.68 -0.64
N PHE A 60 5.86 -13.69 -1.42
CA PHE A 60 7.26 -13.28 -1.49
C PHE A 60 7.76 -12.54 -0.24
N SER A 61 6.87 -11.88 0.49
CA SER A 61 7.22 -11.12 1.70
C SER A 61 7.49 -11.97 2.94
N GLY A 62 7.34 -13.30 2.86
CA GLY A 62 7.48 -14.21 3.99
C GLY A 62 6.27 -14.24 4.95
N ILE A 63 5.22 -13.46 4.69
CA ILE A 63 4.00 -13.45 5.52
C ILE A 63 3.18 -14.72 5.33
N GLY A 64 3.10 -15.23 4.10
CA GLY A 64 2.34 -16.42 3.74
C GLY A 64 0.87 -16.15 3.38
N THR A 65 0.41 -16.75 2.29
CA THR A 65 -0.90 -16.48 1.68
C THR A 65 -2.10 -16.86 2.55
N ASN A 66 -1.94 -17.77 3.52
CA ASN A 66 -2.99 -18.10 4.50
C ASN A 66 -3.31 -16.95 5.46
N ASN A 67 -2.53 -15.88 5.42
CA ASN A 67 -2.69 -14.70 6.26
C ASN A 67 -3.41 -13.56 5.54
N ILE A 68 -3.96 -13.81 4.36
CA ILE A 68 -4.82 -12.89 3.63
C ILE A 68 -6.28 -13.13 4.07
N ARG A 69 -6.99 -12.04 4.35
CA ARG A 69 -8.44 -12.03 4.48
C ARG A 69 -9.03 -11.37 3.25
N SER A 70 -9.73 -12.15 2.45
CA SER A 70 -10.49 -11.67 1.31
C SER A 70 -11.84 -11.17 1.82
N ILE A 71 -12.11 -9.89 1.63
CA ILE A 71 -13.34 -9.23 2.05
C ILE A 71 -14.28 -9.14 0.86
N SER A 72 -15.54 -9.53 1.03
CA SER A 72 -16.54 -9.44 -0.02
C SER A 72 -16.75 -8.01 -0.49
N VAL A 73 -17.28 -7.87 -1.69
CA VAL A 73 -17.70 -6.59 -2.24
C VAL A 73 -19.22 -6.50 -2.30
N ASP A 74 -19.73 -5.29 -2.36
CA ASP A 74 -21.15 -5.03 -2.63
C ASP A 74 -21.45 -5.12 -4.14
N ASN A 75 -22.72 -4.78 -4.50
CA ASN A 75 -23.18 -4.80 -5.90
C ASN A 75 -22.46 -3.78 -6.81
N ASN A 76 -21.79 -2.78 -6.22
CA ASN A 76 -20.98 -1.79 -6.95
C ASN A 76 -19.52 -2.22 -7.07
N GLY A 77 -19.12 -3.33 -6.45
CA GLY A 77 -17.74 -3.80 -6.40
C GLY A 77 -16.90 -3.09 -5.34
N GLU A 78 -17.52 -2.41 -4.36
CA GLU A 78 -16.83 -1.75 -3.25
C GLU A 78 -16.63 -2.71 -2.09
N MET A 79 -15.49 -2.65 -1.40
CA MET A 79 -15.19 -3.47 -0.23
C MET A 79 -16.22 -3.27 0.88
N ASN A 80 -16.77 -4.36 1.40
CA ASN A 80 -17.73 -4.33 2.49
C ASN A 80 -17.05 -3.93 3.82
N CYS A 81 -17.20 -2.67 4.20
CA CYS A 81 -16.59 -2.10 5.40
C CYS A 81 -17.03 -2.80 6.71
N LYS A 82 -18.27 -3.29 6.79
CA LYS A 82 -18.78 -4.01 7.97
C LYS A 82 -18.10 -5.36 8.11
N GLU A 83 -17.94 -6.07 7.00
CA GLU A 83 -17.22 -7.36 6.98
C GLU A 83 -15.73 -7.17 7.29
N LEU A 84 -15.10 -6.14 6.73
CA LEU A 84 -13.72 -5.78 7.06
C LEU A 84 -13.55 -5.60 8.57
N GLU A 85 -14.37 -4.78 9.19
CA GLU A 85 -14.27 -4.52 10.63
C GLU A 85 -14.53 -5.77 11.47
N LYS A 86 -15.55 -6.56 11.11
CA LYS A 86 -15.84 -7.85 11.77
C LYS A 86 -14.67 -8.82 11.66
N SER A 87 -14.04 -8.93 10.49
CA SER A 87 -12.90 -9.81 10.25
C SER A 87 -11.69 -9.39 11.11
N ILE A 88 -11.41 -8.09 11.21
CA ILE A 88 -10.36 -7.55 12.09
C ILE A 88 -10.63 -7.92 13.55
N GLN A 89 -11.86 -7.76 14.01
CA GLN A 89 -12.22 -8.10 15.40
C GLN A 89 -12.06 -9.57 15.72
N ILE A 90 -12.40 -10.45 14.77
CA ILE A 90 -12.21 -11.91 14.90
C ILE A 90 -10.71 -12.24 15.02
N ASP A 91 -9.88 -11.68 14.13
CA ASP A 91 -8.44 -11.93 14.14
C ASP A 91 -7.78 -11.45 15.43
N LEU A 92 -8.17 -10.27 15.94
CA LEU A 92 -7.69 -9.76 17.24
C LEU A 92 -8.07 -10.68 18.41
N LYS A 93 -9.32 -11.19 18.44
CA LYS A 93 -9.76 -12.17 19.46
C LYS A 93 -8.96 -13.46 19.41
N ASN A 94 -8.49 -13.87 18.23
CA ASN A 94 -7.65 -15.03 18.02
C ASN A 94 -6.14 -14.77 18.26
N ASN A 95 -5.80 -13.62 18.88
CA ASN A 95 -4.42 -13.21 19.15
C ASN A 95 -3.52 -13.09 17.90
N LEU A 96 -4.13 -12.86 16.74
CA LEU A 96 -3.44 -12.54 15.51
C LEU A 96 -3.12 -11.05 15.45
N CYS A 97 -2.28 -10.64 14.51
CA CYS A 97 -1.84 -9.26 14.35
C CYS A 97 -2.33 -8.67 13.01
N PRO A 98 -3.54 -8.09 12.96
CA PRO A 98 -3.95 -7.23 11.86
C PRO A 98 -2.94 -6.11 11.65
N PHE A 99 -2.50 -5.85 10.41
CA PHE A 99 -1.50 -4.80 10.19
C PHE A 99 -1.72 -3.96 8.93
N TYR A 100 -2.44 -4.48 7.93
CA TYR A 100 -2.47 -3.87 6.60
C TYR A 100 -3.83 -4.06 5.93
N VAL A 101 -4.35 -2.99 5.35
CA VAL A 101 -5.54 -3.01 4.48
C VAL A 101 -5.15 -2.48 3.11
N ASN A 102 -5.36 -3.31 2.09
CA ASN A 102 -5.23 -2.93 0.69
C ASN A 102 -6.60 -2.58 0.14
N THR A 103 -6.79 -1.35 -0.26
CA THR A 103 -7.98 -0.89 -0.98
C THR A 103 -7.67 -0.63 -2.44
N THR A 104 -8.69 -0.54 -3.27
CA THR A 104 -8.53 -0.40 -4.70
C THR A 104 -9.21 0.87 -5.22
N ALA A 105 -8.48 1.66 -6.00
CA ALA A 105 -9.00 2.78 -6.78
C ALA A 105 -9.00 2.39 -8.26
N GLY A 106 -10.15 1.94 -8.76
CA GLY A 106 -10.31 1.41 -10.10
C GLY A 106 -9.92 -0.06 -10.20
N ALA A 107 -10.79 -0.96 -9.73
CA ALA A 107 -10.60 -2.41 -9.82
C ALA A 107 -10.43 -2.85 -11.28
N THR A 108 -9.52 -3.80 -11.54
CA THR A 108 -9.09 -4.18 -12.89
C THR A 108 -10.25 -4.63 -13.80
N VAL A 109 -11.26 -5.27 -13.23
CA VAL A 109 -12.41 -5.80 -14.01
C VAL A 109 -13.59 -4.85 -13.99
N LEU A 110 -13.95 -4.34 -12.82
CA LEU A 110 -15.18 -3.56 -12.62
C LEU A 110 -14.94 -2.04 -12.69
N GLY A 111 -13.70 -1.59 -12.56
CA GLY A 111 -13.39 -0.16 -12.44
C GLY A 111 -13.91 0.47 -11.15
N SER A 112 -14.32 -0.33 -10.15
CA SER A 112 -14.88 0.13 -8.89
C SER A 112 -13.86 0.81 -8.00
N PHE A 113 -14.34 1.67 -7.12
CA PHE A 113 -13.54 2.39 -6.12
C PHE A 113 -14.06 2.04 -4.74
N ASP A 114 -13.17 1.71 -3.83
CA ASP A 114 -13.52 1.47 -2.44
C ASP A 114 -13.87 2.77 -1.69
N ASN A 115 -14.63 2.67 -0.60
CA ASN A 115 -14.95 3.81 0.25
C ASN A 115 -13.78 4.16 1.17
N PHE A 116 -12.85 4.99 0.66
CA PHE A 116 -11.62 5.35 1.38
C PHE A 116 -11.90 6.09 2.68
N ASP A 117 -12.96 6.90 2.74
CA ASP A 117 -13.34 7.64 3.94
C ASP A 117 -13.72 6.71 5.09
N GLU A 118 -14.53 5.69 4.82
CA GLU A 118 -14.99 4.74 5.83
C GLU A 118 -13.87 3.78 6.23
N ILE A 119 -13.14 3.23 5.25
CA ILE A 119 -12.02 2.33 5.51
C ILE A 119 -10.90 3.04 6.30
N SER A 120 -10.64 4.33 6.02
CA SER A 120 -9.66 5.10 6.79
C SER A 120 -9.99 5.21 8.27
N LYS A 121 -11.29 5.31 8.61
CA LYS A 121 -11.74 5.33 10.02
C LYS A 121 -11.48 3.99 10.70
N ILE A 122 -11.74 2.89 10.00
CA ILE A 122 -11.46 1.54 10.49
C ILE A 122 -9.95 1.35 10.69
N CYS A 123 -9.13 1.70 9.69
CA CYS A 123 -7.68 1.59 9.78
C CYS A 123 -7.12 2.41 10.95
N LYS A 124 -7.60 3.64 11.13
CA LYS A 124 -7.22 4.48 12.26
C LYS A 124 -7.62 3.88 13.61
N LYS A 125 -8.84 3.34 13.72
CA LYS A 125 -9.36 2.72 14.94
C LYS A 125 -8.52 1.53 15.42
N TYR A 126 -8.04 0.71 14.48
CA TYR A 126 -7.29 -0.50 14.77
C TYR A 126 -5.78 -0.38 14.53
N ASN A 127 -5.30 0.84 14.23
CA ASN A 127 -3.89 1.13 13.93
C ASN A 127 -3.31 0.26 12.82
N LEU A 128 -4.03 0.17 11.69
CA LEU A 128 -3.64 -0.59 10.51
C LEU A 128 -3.04 0.33 9.46
N TRP A 129 -2.06 -0.17 8.70
CA TRP A 129 -1.57 0.50 7.51
C TRP A 129 -2.68 0.55 6.45
N PHE A 130 -2.97 1.74 5.98
CA PHE A 130 -3.96 1.98 4.94
C PHE A 130 -3.27 2.26 3.60
N HIS A 131 -3.31 1.30 2.69
CA HIS A 131 -2.79 1.43 1.33
C HIS A 131 -3.92 1.54 0.31
N ILE A 132 -3.72 2.39 -0.70
CA ILE A 132 -4.63 2.50 -1.85
C ILE A 132 -3.87 2.11 -3.11
N ASP A 133 -4.23 0.95 -3.67
CA ASP A 133 -3.83 0.53 -5.00
C ASP A 133 -4.65 1.29 -6.04
N GLY A 134 -4.10 2.39 -6.50
CA GLY A 134 -4.64 3.20 -7.59
C GLY A 134 -3.94 2.96 -8.92
N ALA A 135 -3.32 1.79 -9.12
CA ALA A 135 -2.56 1.48 -10.33
C ALA A 135 -3.33 1.75 -11.62
N PHE A 136 -4.66 1.59 -11.61
CA PHE A 136 -5.53 1.92 -12.74
C PHE A 136 -6.23 3.26 -12.58
N GLY A 137 -7.01 3.46 -11.52
CA GLY A 137 -7.86 4.64 -11.34
C GLY A 137 -7.19 5.82 -10.62
N GLY A 138 -6.00 5.64 -10.06
CA GLY A 138 -5.35 6.70 -9.28
C GLY A 138 -4.99 7.97 -10.08
N SER A 139 -4.80 7.83 -11.38
CA SER A 139 -4.55 8.98 -12.28
C SER A 139 -5.76 9.89 -12.45
N LEU A 140 -6.96 9.50 -11.99
CA LEU A 140 -8.13 10.38 -11.95
C LEU A 140 -7.93 11.62 -11.05
N ILE A 141 -6.88 11.63 -10.21
CA ILE A 141 -6.48 12.82 -9.45
C ILE A 141 -6.29 14.05 -10.35
N PHE A 142 -5.93 13.86 -11.62
CA PHE A 142 -5.77 14.92 -12.61
C PHE A 142 -7.07 15.29 -13.35
N SER A 143 -8.15 14.50 -13.13
CA SER A 143 -9.45 14.74 -13.76
C SER A 143 -10.23 15.81 -13.01
N LYS A 144 -10.70 16.84 -13.72
CA LYS A 144 -11.61 17.83 -13.14
C LYS A 144 -13.00 17.26 -12.83
N GLN A 145 -13.43 16.25 -13.60
CA GLN A 145 -14.78 15.67 -13.51
C GLN A 145 -14.85 14.48 -12.52
N HIS A 146 -13.79 13.68 -12.41
CA HIS A 146 -13.83 12.40 -11.73
C HIS A 146 -12.90 12.29 -10.50
N LYS A 147 -12.17 13.35 -10.14
CA LYS A 147 -11.28 13.36 -8.98
C LYS A 147 -12.00 13.03 -7.65
N GLU A 148 -13.31 13.29 -7.58
CA GLU A 148 -14.11 13.00 -6.39
C GLU A 148 -14.20 11.49 -6.08
N LEU A 149 -13.99 10.61 -7.08
CA LEU A 149 -13.87 9.17 -6.86
C LEU A 149 -12.65 8.80 -6.00
N LEU A 150 -11.67 9.71 -5.88
CA LEU A 150 -10.49 9.56 -5.06
C LEU A 150 -10.59 10.30 -3.71
N ARG A 151 -11.79 10.71 -3.31
CA ARG A 151 -11.99 11.39 -2.03
C ARG A 151 -11.54 10.49 -0.87
N GLY A 152 -10.69 11.02 0.00
CA GLY A 152 -10.16 10.29 1.15
C GLY A 152 -8.77 9.68 0.92
N ILE A 153 -8.18 9.78 -0.28
CA ILE A 153 -6.82 9.26 -0.54
C ILE A 153 -5.76 9.92 0.33
N GLU A 154 -5.96 11.17 0.72
CA GLU A 154 -5.05 11.92 1.60
C GLU A 154 -4.94 11.33 3.02
N LYS A 155 -5.84 10.40 3.37
CA LYS A 155 -5.86 9.71 4.65
C LYS A 155 -5.00 8.45 4.65
N SER A 156 -4.64 7.95 3.46
CA SER A 156 -3.85 6.73 3.32
C SER A 156 -2.41 6.92 3.80
N ASP A 157 -1.80 5.83 4.26
CA ASP A 157 -0.37 5.79 4.59
C ASP A 157 0.47 5.67 3.32
N SER A 158 -0.09 5.05 2.28
CA SER A 158 0.54 4.95 0.96
C SER A 158 -0.49 4.90 -0.16
N PHE A 159 -0.11 5.43 -1.31
CA PHE A 159 -0.92 5.47 -2.53
C PHE A 159 -0.05 5.25 -3.75
N CYS A 160 -0.48 4.43 -4.68
CA CYS A 160 0.22 4.27 -5.94
C CYS A 160 -0.70 4.52 -7.14
N PHE A 161 -0.11 4.93 -8.25
CA PHE A 161 -0.77 4.93 -9.55
C PHE A 161 0.22 4.72 -10.69
N ASN A 162 -0.26 4.21 -11.83
CA ASN A 162 0.56 3.95 -13.00
C ASN A 162 0.17 4.91 -14.12
N ALA A 163 1.04 5.87 -14.42
CA ALA A 163 0.82 6.80 -15.52
C ALA A 163 0.82 6.09 -16.89
N HIS A 164 1.54 4.97 -17.00
CA HIS A 164 1.55 4.15 -18.21
C HIS A 164 0.26 3.35 -18.47
N LYS A 165 -0.72 3.36 -17.55
CA LYS A 165 -2.05 2.76 -17.78
C LYS A 165 -3.01 3.79 -18.38
N THR A 166 -3.46 4.74 -17.58
CA THR A 166 -4.57 5.63 -17.97
C THR A 166 -4.13 7.00 -18.46
N LEU A 167 -2.89 7.43 -18.23
CA LEU A 167 -2.36 8.70 -18.78
C LEU A 167 -1.57 8.53 -20.08
N GLY A 168 -1.41 7.28 -20.58
CA GLY A 168 -0.72 7.03 -21.85
C GLY A 168 0.79 7.29 -21.80
N ALA A 169 1.40 7.39 -20.62
CA ALA A 169 2.85 7.48 -20.51
C ALA A 169 3.53 6.18 -20.98
N PRO A 170 4.77 6.22 -21.51
CA PRO A 170 5.53 5.01 -21.81
C PRO A 170 5.76 4.13 -20.59
N LEU A 171 5.93 2.83 -20.81
CA LEU A 171 6.38 1.87 -19.79
C LEU A 171 7.85 2.12 -19.44
N SER A 172 8.27 2.07 -18.19
CA SER A 172 7.47 1.93 -16.98
C SER A 172 7.35 3.30 -16.33
N CYS A 173 6.14 3.70 -16.00
CA CYS A 173 5.91 4.95 -15.28
C CYS A 173 4.90 4.70 -14.16
N SER A 174 5.41 4.25 -13.01
CA SER A 174 4.65 4.05 -11.79
C SER A 174 5.10 5.03 -10.73
N ILE A 175 4.17 5.55 -9.97
CA ILE A 175 4.42 6.47 -8.87
C ILE A 175 3.90 5.83 -7.59
N LEU A 176 4.73 5.82 -6.57
CA LEU A 176 4.38 5.36 -5.23
C LEU A 176 4.66 6.46 -4.23
N LEU A 177 3.64 6.85 -3.49
CA LEU A 177 3.69 7.91 -2.49
C LEU A 177 3.47 7.33 -1.09
N PHE A 178 4.23 7.85 -0.13
CA PHE A 178 4.10 7.56 1.29
C PHE A 178 3.77 8.83 2.06
N LYS A 179 2.91 8.71 3.04
CA LYS A 179 2.55 9.79 3.94
C LYS A 179 3.72 10.21 4.83
N ASN A 180 4.61 9.26 5.14
CA ASN A 180 5.81 9.49 5.92
C ASN A 180 7.01 8.88 5.19
N ASP A 181 7.97 9.71 4.82
CA ASP A 181 9.20 9.33 4.12
C ASP A 181 10.07 8.34 4.94
N GLN A 182 10.03 8.45 6.28
CA GLN A 182 10.75 7.55 7.17
C GLN A 182 10.30 6.08 7.05
N ASP A 183 9.08 5.85 6.60
CA ASP A 183 8.57 4.48 6.39
C ASP A 183 9.24 3.83 5.17
N LEU A 184 9.60 4.61 4.13
CA LEU A 184 10.43 4.16 3.02
C LEU A 184 11.87 3.86 3.46
N LEU A 185 12.50 4.83 4.10
CA LEU A 185 13.89 4.71 4.54
C LEU A 185 14.09 3.51 5.47
N ARG A 186 13.17 3.29 6.41
CA ARG A 186 13.25 2.14 7.34
C ARG A 186 13.40 0.80 6.63
N SER A 187 12.74 0.63 5.49
CA SER A 187 12.68 -0.66 4.79
C SER A 187 13.67 -0.78 3.64
N PHE A 188 14.03 0.33 3.00
CA PHE A 188 14.78 0.30 1.74
C PHE A 188 16.14 0.97 1.81
N ASP A 189 16.41 1.79 2.85
CA ASP A 189 17.73 2.39 3.00
C ASP A 189 18.79 1.32 3.29
N THR A 190 19.88 1.37 2.54
CA THR A 190 21.03 0.49 2.68
C THR A 190 22.30 1.28 2.47
N ASP A 191 23.24 1.16 3.39
CA ASP A 191 24.57 1.72 3.26
C ASP A 191 25.49 0.74 2.54
N ALA A 192 26.23 1.26 1.55
CA ALA A 192 27.31 0.51 0.89
C ALA A 192 28.51 1.43 0.64
N ASN A 193 29.71 0.93 0.94
CA ASN A 193 30.96 1.71 0.87
C ASN A 193 31.30 2.22 -0.54
N TYR A 194 30.71 1.65 -1.59
CA TYR A 194 30.89 2.07 -2.98
C TYR A 194 29.87 3.11 -3.46
N LEU A 195 28.86 3.43 -2.62
CA LEU A 195 27.90 4.48 -2.94
C LEU A 195 28.50 5.84 -2.58
N PHE A 196 28.78 6.67 -3.59
CA PHE A 196 29.28 8.05 -3.43
C PHE A 196 28.23 9.02 -2.87
N GLN A 197 27.22 8.52 -2.18
CA GLN A 197 26.12 9.33 -1.69
C GLN A 197 26.39 9.77 -0.27
N THR A 198 26.52 11.08 -0.05
CA THR A 198 26.62 11.64 1.29
C THR A 198 25.30 11.45 2.03
N HIS A 199 25.36 11.04 3.30
CA HIS A 199 24.19 10.79 4.16
C HIS A 199 23.22 11.98 4.30
N ASN A 200 23.59 13.16 3.84
CA ASN A 200 22.85 14.40 3.97
C ASN A 200 22.12 14.84 2.69
N ASP A 201 22.11 14.05 1.64
CA ASP A 201 21.42 14.44 0.40
C ASP A 201 19.91 14.23 0.54
N LYS A 202 19.17 15.33 0.61
CA LYS A 202 17.71 15.39 0.76
C LYS A 202 16.95 14.70 -0.37
N TYR A 203 17.59 14.45 -1.51
CA TYR A 203 16.98 13.90 -2.72
C TYR A 203 17.61 12.58 -3.17
N ASN A 204 18.23 11.85 -2.25
CA ASN A 204 18.84 10.57 -2.58
C ASN A 204 17.77 9.50 -2.89
N LEU A 205 17.46 9.35 -4.17
CA LEU A 205 16.45 8.38 -4.66
C LEU A 205 16.89 6.93 -4.45
N GLY A 206 18.21 6.64 -4.42
CA GLY A 206 18.72 5.30 -4.17
C GLY A 206 18.36 4.76 -2.79
N LYS A 207 18.15 5.64 -1.80
CA LYS A 207 17.70 5.24 -0.45
C LYS A 207 16.23 4.87 -0.35
N THR A 208 15.44 5.18 -1.36
CA THR A 208 13.99 4.99 -1.37
C THR A 208 13.52 4.00 -2.45
N SER A 209 14.46 3.44 -3.21
CA SER A 209 14.20 2.49 -4.28
C SER A 209 14.64 1.09 -3.88
N LEU A 210 13.95 0.07 -4.40
CA LEU A 210 14.42 -1.32 -4.32
C LEU A 210 15.49 -1.59 -5.37
N GLU A 211 15.53 -0.77 -6.40
CA GLU A 211 16.44 -0.85 -7.55
C GLU A 211 17.52 0.23 -7.40
N CYS A 212 18.77 -0.17 -7.59
CA CYS A 212 19.93 0.73 -7.57
C CYS A 212 20.18 1.35 -8.94
#